data_4feade1f38cbf288c427aad0109b31d8
#
_entry.id   4feade1f38cbf288c427aad0109b31d8
#
_cell.length_a   1.000
_cell.length_b   1.000
_cell.length_c   1.000
_cell.angle_alpha   90.00
_cell.angle_beta   90.00
_cell.angle_gamma   90.00
#
_symmetry.space_group_name_H-M   'P 1'
#
loop_
_entity.id
_entity.type
_entity.pdbx_description
1 polymer ?
#
loop_
_entity_poly.entity_id
_entity_poly.type
_entity_poly.pdbx_seq_one_letter_code
_entity_poly.pdbx_strand_id
1 'polypeptide(L)'
;MVTNCHFLFDMDGVIIDSMPLHTQSWKIYLENAGVSADSLVSRMHGKRNDQIVRDIFGDQLSDDEVFQHGAKKEALFRDLMSLRIQEFLVPGIEEFLAKYQSLGLGLGSNAEPANIDFVLDRADLRQYFKAVADGHQVLHPKPAPDIYLRLARQFGAKPADCIVFEDSGAGVAAGVAAGMRVVGISTSENSLPGVEVMVRDFRDPILHEWLEAI
;
A
#
# COMPACT_ATOMS: atom_id res chain seq x y z
N MET A 1 23.12 -11.13 -9.49
CA MET A 1 22.38 -11.49 -8.26
C MET A 1 22.29 -10.26 -7.37
N VAL A 2 21.12 -9.87 -6.99
CA VAL A 2 20.84 -8.73 -6.10
C VAL A 2 21.38 -9.06 -4.70
N THR A 3 22.59 -8.61 -4.35
CA THR A 3 23.25 -9.03 -3.09
C THR A 3 23.31 -7.94 -2.02
N ASN A 4 23.05 -6.67 -2.37
CA ASN A 4 23.14 -5.54 -1.44
C ASN A 4 21.95 -4.57 -1.56
N CYS A 5 20.79 -5.06 -1.98
CA CYS A 5 19.59 -4.24 -2.09
C CYS A 5 18.64 -4.48 -0.94
N HIS A 6 17.83 -3.46 -0.65
CA HIS A 6 16.69 -3.54 0.26
C HIS A 6 15.40 -3.38 -0.56
N PHE A 7 14.41 -4.22 -0.31
CA PHE A 7 13.12 -4.15 -0.99
C PHE A 7 12.09 -3.50 -0.08
N LEU A 8 11.47 -2.46 -0.59
CA LEU A 8 10.48 -1.67 0.13
C LEU A 8 9.14 -1.79 -0.60
N PHE A 9 8.12 -2.24 0.09
CA PHE A 9 6.82 -2.54 -0.49
C PHE A 9 5.78 -1.55 0.00
N ASP A 10 4.92 -1.06 -0.87
CA ASP A 10 3.61 -0.62 -0.43
C ASP A 10 2.77 -1.82 -0.01
N MET A 11 1.63 -1.59 0.61
CA MET A 11 0.70 -2.63 1.02
C MET A 11 -0.45 -2.79 0.03
N ASP A 12 -1.25 -1.74 -0.13
CA ASP A 12 -2.47 -1.77 -0.93
C ASP A 12 -2.11 -1.76 -2.42
N GLY A 13 -2.58 -2.74 -3.17
CA GLY A 13 -2.24 -2.94 -4.59
C GLY A 13 -0.87 -3.60 -4.83
N VAL A 14 -0.03 -3.80 -3.81
CA VAL A 14 1.29 -4.43 -3.93
C VAL A 14 1.37 -5.76 -3.18
N ILE A 15 1.06 -5.77 -1.89
CA ILE A 15 0.94 -7.00 -1.10
C ILE A 15 -0.43 -7.62 -1.31
N ILE A 16 -1.45 -6.78 -1.33
CA ILE A 16 -2.85 -7.19 -1.38
C ILE A 16 -3.64 -6.29 -2.33
N ASP A 17 -4.41 -6.88 -3.25
CA ASP A 17 -5.37 -6.15 -4.09
C ASP A 17 -6.62 -5.80 -3.27
N SER A 18 -6.50 -4.73 -2.49
CA SER A 18 -7.49 -4.31 -1.49
C SER A 18 -8.59 -3.40 -2.05
N MET A 19 -8.39 -2.76 -3.21
CA MET A 19 -9.31 -1.74 -3.74
C MET A 19 -10.75 -2.22 -3.96
N PRO A 20 -11.01 -3.46 -4.44
CA PRO A 20 -12.37 -3.97 -4.54
C PRO A 20 -13.09 -4.01 -3.19
N LEU A 21 -12.39 -4.41 -2.12
CA LEU A 21 -12.95 -4.48 -0.77
C LEU A 21 -13.08 -3.10 -0.12
N HIS A 22 -12.17 -2.18 -0.36
CA HIS A 22 -12.35 -0.79 0.06
C HIS A 22 -13.59 -0.17 -0.55
N THR A 23 -13.83 -0.38 -1.85
CA THR A 23 -15.05 0.07 -2.53
C THR A 23 -16.29 -0.56 -1.93
N GLN A 24 -16.28 -1.87 -1.69
CA GLN A 24 -17.41 -2.60 -1.10
C GLN A 24 -17.68 -2.13 0.34
N SER A 25 -16.66 -1.95 1.17
CA SER A 25 -16.83 -1.51 2.55
C SER A 25 -17.40 -0.09 2.65
N TRP A 26 -16.96 0.82 1.78
CA TRP A 26 -17.55 2.15 1.67
C TRP A 26 -19.03 2.08 1.25
N LYS A 27 -19.35 1.26 0.25
CA LYS A 27 -20.73 1.09 -0.21
C LYS A 27 -21.64 0.62 0.92
N ILE A 28 -21.27 -0.44 1.62
CA ILE A 28 -22.03 -0.96 2.76
C ILE A 28 -22.13 0.09 3.88
N TYR A 29 -21.03 0.79 4.17
CA TYR A 29 -21.01 1.80 5.20
C TYR A 29 -22.00 2.95 4.91
N LEU A 30 -21.99 3.46 3.69
CA LEU A 30 -22.88 4.55 3.26
C LEU A 30 -24.34 4.12 3.21
N GLU A 31 -24.63 2.92 2.71
CA GLU A 31 -25.98 2.34 2.73
C GLU A 31 -26.54 2.27 4.15
N ASN A 32 -25.72 1.79 5.11
CA ASN A 32 -26.10 1.73 6.53
C ASN A 32 -26.30 3.13 7.16
N ALA A 33 -25.61 4.14 6.65
CA ALA A 33 -25.76 5.54 7.08
C ALA A 33 -26.91 6.27 6.36
N GLY A 34 -27.63 5.62 5.43
CA GLY A 34 -28.69 6.23 4.63
C GLY A 34 -28.20 7.25 3.60
N VAL A 35 -26.93 7.15 3.20
CA VAL A 35 -26.28 8.04 2.22
C VAL A 35 -26.12 7.31 0.89
N SER A 36 -26.44 8.00 -0.23
CA SER A 36 -26.23 7.41 -1.56
C SER A 36 -24.74 7.14 -1.83
N ALA A 37 -24.46 5.96 -2.34
CA ALA A 37 -23.14 5.59 -2.82
C ALA A 37 -22.87 5.98 -4.29
N ASP A 38 -23.75 6.80 -4.89
CA ASP A 38 -23.58 7.26 -6.26
C ASP A 38 -22.27 8.05 -6.42
N SER A 39 -21.57 7.81 -7.51
CA SER A 39 -20.25 8.40 -7.78
C SER A 39 -19.17 8.12 -6.72
N LEU A 40 -19.36 7.12 -5.86
CA LEU A 40 -18.41 6.77 -4.79
C LEU A 40 -17.00 6.52 -5.33
N VAL A 41 -16.87 5.71 -6.38
CA VAL A 41 -15.57 5.35 -6.97
C VAL A 41 -14.78 6.59 -7.40
N SER A 42 -15.45 7.55 -8.06
CA SER A 42 -14.80 8.80 -8.48
C SER A 42 -14.41 9.72 -7.31
N ARG A 43 -15.08 9.59 -6.17
CA ARG A 43 -14.75 10.36 -4.95
C ARG A 43 -13.62 9.73 -4.15
N MET A 44 -13.45 8.42 -4.25
CA MET A 44 -12.43 7.68 -3.48
C MET A 44 -11.04 7.73 -4.12
N HIS A 45 -10.96 7.82 -5.45
CA HIS A 45 -9.71 7.63 -6.16
C HIS A 45 -8.62 8.59 -5.69
N GLY A 46 -7.50 8.05 -5.22
CA GLY A 46 -6.35 8.82 -4.76
C GLY A 46 -6.54 9.62 -3.46
N LYS A 47 -7.67 9.44 -2.73
CA LYS A 47 -7.97 10.18 -1.50
C LYS A 47 -7.80 9.32 -0.26
N ARG A 48 -7.44 9.98 0.84
CA ARG A 48 -7.44 9.40 2.18
C ARG A 48 -8.86 9.34 2.76
N ASN A 49 -9.08 8.48 3.73
CA ASN A 49 -10.39 8.31 4.40
C ASN A 49 -10.93 9.62 4.96
N ASP A 50 -10.11 10.45 5.59
CA ASP A 50 -10.51 11.74 6.15
C ASP A 50 -11.08 12.69 5.07
N GLN A 51 -10.45 12.73 3.90
CA GLN A 51 -10.92 13.49 2.76
C GLN A 51 -12.24 12.94 2.21
N ILE A 52 -12.35 11.60 2.08
CA ILE A 52 -13.58 10.95 1.59
C ILE A 52 -14.74 11.22 2.56
N VAL A 53 -14.51 11.13 3.87
CA VAL A 53 -15.53 11.42 4.89
C VAL A 53 -16.02 12.85 4.76
N ARG A 54 -15.11 13.83 4.67
CA ARG A 54 -15.50 15.25 4.52
C ARG A 54 -16.24 15.52 3.22
N ASP A 55 -15.82 14.92 2.12
CA ASP A 55 -16.49 15.05 0.81
C ASP A 55 -17.92 14.51 0.82
N ILE A 56 -18.21 13.50 1.65
CA ILE A 56 -19.51 12.83 1.69
C ILE A 56 -20.41 13.44 2.76
N PHE A 57 -19.89 13.66 3.97
CA PHE A 57 -20.68 14.08 5.13
C PHE A 57 -20.58 15.58 5.43
N GLY A 58 -19.62 16.29 4.80
CA GLY A 58 -19.44 17.72 4.88
C GLY A 58 -18.28 18.16 5.79
N ASP A 59 -17.79 19.38 5.54
CA ASP A 59 -16.63 19.96 6.23
C ASP A 59 -16.91 20.40 7.67
N GLN A 60 -18.18 20.43 8.09
CA GLN A 60 -18.61 20.83 9.44
C GLN A 60 -18.29 19.76 10.51
N LEU A 61 -17.92 18.53 10.09
CA LEU A 61 -17.55 17.48 11.04
C LEU A 61 -16.26 17.86 11.80
N SER A 62 -16.26 17.60 13.10
CA SER A 62 -15.05 17.64 13.91
C SER A 62 -14.06 16.53 13.47
N ASP A 63 -12.79 16.69 13.79
CA ASP A 63 -11.77 15.68 13.46
C ASP A 63 -12.08 14.33 14.11
N ASP A 64 -12.67 14.33 15.32
CA ASP A 64 -13.09 13.10 16.01
C ASP A 64 -14.22 12.39 15.27
N GLU A 65 -15.23 13.12 14.78
CA GLU A 65 -16.31 12.55 13.96
C GLU A 65 -15.77 11.97 12.65
N VAL A 66 -14.87 12.70 11.98
CA VAL A 66 -14.21 12.22 10.76
C VAL A 66 -13.44 10.90 11.05
N PHE A 67 -12.68 10.86 12.14
CA PHE A 67 -11.97 9.65 12.56
C PHE A 67 -12.94 8.49 12.82
N GLN A 68 -14.07 8.73 13.53
CA GLN A 68 -15.07 7.70 13.84
C GLN A 68 -15.71 7.13 12.56
N HIS A 69 -16.01 7.95 11.56
CA HIS A 69 -16.50 7.49 10.27
C HIS A 69 -15.49 6.60 9.56
N GLY A 70 -14.23 7.03 9.48
CA GLY A 70 -13.14 6.25 8.90
C GLY A 70 -12.94 4.91 9.62
N ALA A 71 -12.85 4.92 10.95
CA ALA A 71 -12.63 3.73 11.76
C ALA A 71 -13.74 2.68 11.59
N LYS A 72 -15.01 3.10 11.53
CA LYS A 72 -16.16 2.20 11.28
C LYS A 72 -16.08 1.56 9.90
N LYS A 73 -15.74 2.34 8.88
CA LYS A 73 -15.54 1.82 7.52
C LYS A 73 -14.37 0.83 7.47
N GLU A 74 -13.24 1.15 8.13
CA GLU A 74 -12.08 0.24 8.15
C GLU A 74 -12.37 -1.06 8.93
N ALA A 75 -13.22 -1.03 9.94
CA ALA A 75 -13.69 -2.24 10.59
C ALA A 75 -14.46 -3.14 9.60
N LEU A 76 -15.38 -2.57 8.80
CA LEU A 76 -16.09 -3.33 7.75
C LEU A 76 -15.13 -3.90 6.70
N PHE A 77 -14.11 -3.15 6.32
CA PHE A 77 -13.08 -3.64 5.40
C PHE A 77 -12.38 -4.90 5.95
N ARG A 78 -11.92 -4.85 7.21
CA ARG A 78 -11.27 -5.98 7.86
C ARG A 78 -12.21 -7.18 8.01
N ASP A 79 -13.49 -6.93 8.35
CA ASP A 79 -14.49 -8.00 8.46
C ASP A 79 -14.72 -8.70 7.11
N LEU A 80 -14.87 -7.95 6.02
CA LEU A 80 -15.05 -8.49 4.67
C LEU A 80 -13.86 -9.31 4.20
N MET A 81 -12.66 -8.89 4.58
CA MET A 81 -11.42 -9.55 4.19
C MET A 81 -11.07 -10.76 5.06
N SER A 82 -11.55 -10.81 6.31
CA SER A 82 -11.02 -11.68 7.37
C SER A 82 -10.94 -13.17 7.02
N LEU A 83 -11.89 -13.69 6.25
CA LEU A 83 -11.95 -15.10 5.84
C LEU A 83 -11.41 -15.35 4.42
N ARG A 84 -11.01 -14.30 3.73
CA ARG A 84 -10.71 -14.36 2.29
C ARG A 84 -9.37 -13.71 1.92
N ILE A 85 -8.55 -13.38 2.92
CA ILE A 85 -7.32 -12.60 2.69
C ILE A 85 -6.41 -13.22 1.63
N GLN A 86 -6.31 -14.54 1.59
CA GLN A 86 -5.50 -15.27 0.62
C GLN A 86 -5.97 -15.09 -0.84
N GLU A 87 -7.27 -14.82 -1.05
CA GLU A 87 -7.83 -14.57 -2.39
C GLU A 87 -7.42 -13.20 -2.95
N PHE A 88 -7.00 -12.28 -2.05
CA PHE A 88 -6.64 -10.91 -2.39
C PHE A 88 -5.14 -10.67 -2.39
N LEU A 89 -4.30 -11.65 -2.01
CA LEU A 89 -2.85 -11.51 -2.14
C LEU A 89 -2.47 -11.32 -3.62
N VAL A 90 -1.60 -10.37 -3.88
CA VAL A 90 -1.08 -10.17 -5.24
C VAL A 90 -0.31 -11.44 -5.66
N PRO A 91 -0.60 -12.02 -6.84
CA PRO A 91 -0.04 -13.31 -7.23
C PRO A 91 1.48 -13.35 -7.15
N GLY A 92 2.01 -14.36 -6.46
CA GLY A 92 3.45 -14.59 -6.31
C GLY A 92 4.12 -13.82 -5.18
N ILE A 93 3.39 -13.00 -4.42
CA ILE A 93 4.00 -12.21 -3.33
C ILE A 93 4.62 -13.10 -2.25
N GLU A 94 3.96 -14.17 -1.84
CA GLU A 94 4.45 -15.04 -0.77
C GLU A 94 5.77 -15.71 -1.19
N GLU A 95 5.82 -16.28 -2.39
CA GLU A 95 7.01 -16.91 -2.95
C GLU A 95 8.15 -15.89 -3.14
N PHE A 96 7.80 -14.65 -3.54
CA PHE A 96 8.76 -13.56 -3.71
C PHE A 96 9.37 -13.15 -2.38
N LEU A 97 8.56 -12.91 -1.34
CA LEU A 97 9.04 -12.56 0.00
C LEU A 97 9.91 -13.68 0.58
N ALA A 98 9.50 -14.94 0.46
CA ALA A 98 10.26 -16.09 0.92
C ALA A 98 11.63 -16.20 0.19
N LYS A 99 11.66 -15.99 -1.13
CA LYS A 99 12.87 -16.01 -1.94
C LYS A 99 13.89 -14.96 -1.50
N TYR A 100 13.42 -13.77 -1.16
CA TYR A 100 14.27 -12.62 -0.86
C TYR A 100 14.34 -12.27 0.64
N GLN A 101 13.88 -13.15 1.55
CA GLN A 101 13.84 -12.91 3.00
C GLN A 101 15.20 -12.62 3.64
N SER A 102 16.31 -13.03 3.00
CA SER A 102 17.66 -12.72 3.47
C SER A 102 18.03 -11.23 3.31
N LEU A 103 17.37 -10.52 2.40
CA LEU A 103 17.50 -9.09 2.21
C LEU A 103 16.79 -8.30 3.32
N GLY A 104 16.96 -6.98 3.32
CA GLY A 104 16.14 -6.08 4.13
C GLY A 104 14.80 -5.86 3.43
N LEU A 105 13.73 -6.52 3.90
CA LEU A 105 12.38 -6.29 3.40
C LEU A 105 11.66 -5.32 4.34
N GLY A 106 11.14 -4.22 3.79
CA GLY A 106 10.41 -3.19 4.52
C GLY A 106 9.03 -2.94 3.92
N LEU A 107 8.06 -2.65 4.77
CA LEU A 107 6.72 -2.23 4.35
C LEU A 107 6.52 -0.75 4.67
N GLY A 108 6.06 0.03 3.70
CA GLY A 108 5.75 1.45 3.86
C GLY A 108 4.41 1.81 3.26
N SER A 109 3.37 2.02 4.07
CA SER A 109 2.00 2.26 3.62
C SER A 109 1.38 3.51 4.25
N ASN A 110 0.50 4.18 3.50
CA ASN A 110 -0.36 5.25 4.04
C ASN A 110 -1.63 4.70 4.74
N ALA A 111 -1.80 3.38 4.78
CA ALA A 111 -2.92 2.73 5.45
C ALA A 111 -2.89 2.97 6.97
N GLU A 112 -4.06 2.82 7.59
CA GLU A 112 -4.18 2.84 9.06
C GLU A 112 -3.35 1.69 9.69
N PRO A 113 -2.65 1.92 10.81
CA PRO A 113 -1.85 0.89 11.46
C PRO A 113 -2.60 -0.41 11.71
N ALA A 114 -3.87 -0.32 12.12
CA ALA A 114 -4.72 -1.48 12.35
C ALA A 114 -4.97 -2.33 11.08
N ASN A 115 -4.97 -1.73 9.90
CA ASN A 115 -5.09 -2.45 8.64
C ASN A 115 -3.77 -3.13 8.26
N ILE A 116 -2.64 -2.44 8.49
CA ILE A 116 -1.31 -3.01 8.27
C ILE A 116 -1.12 -4.25 9.15
N ASP A 117 -1.40 -4.13 10.44
CA ASP A 117 -1.31 -5.24 11.38
C ASP A 117 -2.24 -6.39 10.98
N PHE A 118 -3.48 -6.06 10.63
CA PHE A 118 -4.47 -7.06 10.19
C PHE A 118 -3.99 -7.82 8.95
N VAL A 119 -3.50 -7.13 7.91
CA VAL A 119 -3.03 -7.77 6.66
C VAL A 119 -1.83 -8.65 6.94
N LEU A 120 -0.81 -8.12 7.62
CA LEU A 120 0.43 -8.85 7.88
C LEU A 120 0.22 -10.10 8.75
N ASP A 121 -0.64 -10.00 9.78
CA ASP A 121 -0.89 -11.11 10.70
C ASP A 121 -1.82 -12.16 10.08
N ARG A 122 -2.87 -11.74 9.37
CA ARG A 122 -3.82 -12.67 8.76
C ARG A 122 -3.26 -13.41 7.55
N ALA A 123 -2.37 -12.78 6.80
CA ALA A 123 -1.68 -13.40 5.67
C ALA A 123 -0.41 -14.17 6.08
N ASP A 124 -0.04 -14.16 7.37
CA ASP A 124 1.23 -14.73 7.89
C ASP A 124 2.48 -14.18 7.18
N LEU A 125 2.45 -12.87 6.85
CA LEU A 125 3.53 -12.20 6.14
C LEU A 125 4.44 -11.36 7.05
N ARG A 126 4.03 -11.09 8.30
CA ARG A 126 4.80 -10.24 9.23
C ARG A 126 6.25 -10.69 9.40
N GLN A 127 6.48 -11.98 9.41
CA GLN A 127 7.80 -12.58 9.60
C GLN A 127 8.85 -12.17 8.55
N TYR A 128 8.42 -11.77 7.35
CA TYR A 128 9.31 -11.35 6.28
C TYR A 128 9.79 -9.90 6.42
N PHE A 129 9.02 -9.04 7.08
CA PHE A 129 9.30 -7.61 7.15
C PHE A 129 10.13 -7.26 8.39
N LYS A 130 11.37 -6.82 8.17
CA LYS A 130 12.28 -6.37 9.23
C LYS A 130 11.97 -4.94 9.71
N ALA A 131 11.24 -4.16 8.90
CA ALA A 131 10.81 -2.81 9.20
C ALA A 131 9.42 -2.55 8.62
N VAL A 132 8.56 -1.90 9.39
CA VAL A 132 7.22 -1.45 8.96
C VAL A 132 7.09 0.02 9.32
N ALA A 133 6.62 0.82 8.37
CA ALA A 133 6.34 2.24 8.57
C ALA A 133 4.95 2.58 8.01
N ASP A 134 4.19 3.35 8.76
CA ASP A 134 2.89 3.88 8.36
C ASP A 134 2.91 5.40 8.20
N GLY A 135 1.86 5.93 7.57
CA GLY A 135 1.75 7.36 7.30
C GLY A 135 1.66 8.26 8.54
N HIS A 136 1.33 7.71 9.74
CA HIS A 136 1.29 8.45 10.99
C HIS A 136 2.68 8.60 11.64
N GLN A 137 3.65 7.79 11.22
CA GLN A 137 5.02 7.82 11.74
C GLN A 137 5.93 8.79 10.98
N VAL A 138 5.42 9.48 9.97
CA VAL A 138 6.16 10.43 9.13
C VAL A 138 5.50 11.79 9.13
N LEU A 139 6.28 12.84 8.88
CA LEU A 139 5.74 14.20 8.84
C LEU A 139 4.84 14.40 7.60
N HIS A 140 5.28 13.86 6.48
CA HIS A 140 4.55 13.98 5.22
C HIS A 140 4.35 12.57 4.64
N PRO A 141 3.08 12.08 4.52
CA PRO A 141 2.77 10.82 3.86
C PRO A 141 3.03 10.91 2.35
N LYS A 142 2.98 9.76 1.64
CA LYS A 142 3.06 9.74 0.17
C LYS A 142 2.08 10.77 -0.44
N PRO A 143 2.50 11.57 -1.41
CA PRO A 143 3.65 11.40 -2.30
C PRO A 143 5.00 11.93 -1.78
N ALA A 144 5.12 12.39 -0.52
CA ALA A 144 6.41 12.75 0.04
C ALA A 144 7.28 11.51 0.27
N PRO A 145 8.62 11.65 0.19
CA PRO A 145 9.55 10.50 0.27
C PRO A 145 9.75 9.96 1.69
N ASP A 146 9.18 10.61 2.70
CA ASP A 146 9.50 10.45 4.12
C ASP A 146 9.41 8.99 4.59
N ILE A 147 8.38 8.26 4.13
CA ILE A 147 8.14 6.88 4.55
C ILE A 147 9.24 5.94 4.04
N TYR A 148 9.64 6.08 2.78
CA TYR A 148 10.70 5.27 2.19
C TYR A 148 12.09 5.66 2.71
N LEU A 149 12.34 6.96 2.92
CA LEU A 149 13.57 7.42 3.57
C LEU A 149 13.67 6.93 5.02
N ARG A 150 12.55 6.84 5.74
CA ARG A 150 12.49 6.25 7.08
C ARG A 150 12.91 4.78 7.06
N LEU A 151 12.36 3.98 6.15
CA LEU A 151 12.72 2.57 6.00
C LEU A 151 14.19 2.38 5.63
N ALA A 152 14.70 3.16 4.68
CA ALA A 152 16.13 3.11 4.32
C ALA A 152 17.03 3.41 5.51
N ARG A 153 16.69 4.42 6.34
CA ARG A 153 17.42 4.72 7.58
C ARG A 153 17.38 3.57 8.59
N GLN A 154 16.24 2.89 8.74
CA GLN A 154 16.12 1.74 9.65
C GLN A 154 17.02 0.57 9.22
N PHE A 155 17.24 0.41 7.92
CA PHE A 155 18.18 -0.58 7.37
C PHE A 155 19.64 -0.10 7.35
N GLY A 156 19.92 1.17 7.66
CA GLY A 156 21.24 1.77 7.45
C GLY A 156 21.64 1.82 5.97
N ALA A 157 20.66 1.78 5.07
CA ALA A 157 20.85 1.70 3.63
C ALA A 157 20.88 3.10 2.99
N LYS A 158 21.63 3.22 1.88
CA LYS A 158 21.51 4.39 1.00
C LYS A 158 20.23 4.25 0.15
N PRO A 159 19.51 5.34 -0.17
CA PRO A 159 18.35 5.27 -1.05
C PRO A 159 18.62 4.55 -2.39
N ALA A 160 19.79 4.77 -2.99
CA ALA A 160 20.17 4.11 -4.24
C ALA A 160 20.31 2.57 -4.13
N ASP A 161 20.43 2.03 -2.91
CA ASP A 161 20.50 0.60 -2.64
C ASP A 161 19.09 0.03 -2.31
N CYS A 162 18.03 0.83 -2.49
CA CYS A 162 16.65 0.44 -2.23
C CYS A 162 15.84 0.34 -3.53
N ILE A 163 14.97 -0.67 -3.59
CA ILE A 163 13.99 -0.87 -4.65
C ILE A 163 12.61 -0.81 -4.03
N VAL A 164 11.77 0.09 -4.54
CA VAL A 164 10.39 0.28 -4.10
C VAL A 164 9.46 -0.46 -5.05
N PHE A 165 8.46 -1.17 -4.51
CA PHE A 165 7.36 -1.79 -5.23
C PHE A 165 6.08 -1.01 -4.94
N GLU A 166 5.42 -0.50 -5.98
CA GLU A 166 4.30 0.43 -5.90
C GLU A 166 3.28 0.22 -7.01
N ASP A 167 2.01 0.56 -6.73
CA ASP A 167 0.91 0.45 -7.67
C ASP A 167 0.24 1.80 -8.00
N SER A 168 0.65 2.86 -7.30
CA SER A 168 0.01 4.18 -7.36
C SER A 168 0.96 5.30 -7.78
N GLY A 169 0.44 6.32 -8.50
CA GLY A 169 1.22 7.49 -8.86
C GLY A 169 1.80 8.24 -7.66
N ALA A 170 1.10 8.29 -6.52
CA ALA A 170 1.58 8.93 -5.29
C ALA A 170 2.76 8.17 -4.68
N GLY A 171 2.69 6.86 -4.65
CA GLY A 171 3.76 6.05 -4.12
C GLY A 171 4.99 6.00 -5.01
N VAL A 172 4.81 5.92 -6.33
CA VAL A 172 5.92 6.06 -7.30
C VAL A 172 6.62 7.40 -7.13
N ALA A 173 5.86 8.50 -7.01
CA ALA A 173 6.45 9.82 -6.77
C ALA A 173 7.27 9.85 -5.47
N ALA A 174 6.79 9.20 -4.40
CA ALA A 174 7.51 9.10 -3.14
C ALA A 174 8.82 8.31 -3.28
N GLY A 175 8.81 7.17 -3.97
CA GLY A 175 10.01 6.35 -4.23
C GLY A 175 11.05 7.10 -5.07
N VAL A 176 10.62 7.73 -6.16
CA VAL A 176 11.48 8.54 -7.03
C VAL A 176 12.07 9.74 -6.27
N ALA A 177 11.22 10.47 -5.51
CA ALA A 177 11.68 11.60 -4.69
C ALA A 177 12.64 11.19 -3.57
N ALA A 178 12.55 9.94 -3.09
CA ALA A 178 13.51 9.37 -2.16
C ALA A 178 14.87 9.03 -2.81
N GLY A 179 15.00 9.09 -4.14
CA GLY A 179 16.18 8.68 -4.90
C GLY A 179 16.33 7.15 -4.99
N MET A 180 15.21 6.44 -4.98
CA MET A 180 15.15 4.98 -5.06
C MET A 180 14.70 4.53 -6.45
N ARG A 181 15.04 3.29 -6.80
CA ARG A 181 14.50 2.62 -7.99
C ARG A 181 13.07 2.17 -7.70
N VAL A 182 12.20 2.27 -8.68
CA VAL A 182 10.79 1.92 -8.49
C VAL A 182 10.33 0.90 -9.53
N VAL A 183 9.72 -0.17 -9.05
CA VAL A 183 8.99 -1.18 -9.82
C VAL A 183 7.50 -0.90 -9.67
N GLY A 184 6.80 -0.76 -10.79
CA GLY A 184 5.35 -0.61 -10.81
C GLY A 184 4.63 -1.96 -10.86
N ILE A 185 3.61 -2.14 -10.02
CA ILE A 185 2.68 -3.28 -10.06
C ILE A 185 1.34 -2.78 -10.65
N SER A 186 0.85 -3.41 -11.71
CA SER A 186 -0.32 -2.92 -12.45
C SER A 186 -1.67 -3.41 -11.89
N THR A 187 -1.84 -3.35 -10.58
CA THR A 187 -3.10 -3.68 -9.89
C THR A 187 -4.10 -2.51 -9.95
N SER A 188 -3.65 -1.30 -9.66
CA SER A 188 -4.48 -0.10 -9.65
C SER A 188 -4.38 0.72 -10.94
N GLU A 189 -3.18 0.86 -11.51
CA GLU A 189 -2.91 1.64 -12.70
C GLU A 189 -2.08 0.84 -13.72
N ASN A 190 -2.43 0.97 -15.01
CA ASN A 190 -1.73 0.26 -16.09
C ASN A 190 -0.45 0.97 -16.58
N SER A 191 -0.23 2.21 -16.14
CA SER A 191 0.93 3.02 -16.50
C SER A 191 1.26 3.99 -15.38
N LEU A 192 2.47 3.89 -14.87
CA LEU A 192 2.98 4.72 -13.77
C LEU A 192 4.24 5.45 -14.23
N PRO A 193 4.18 6.76 -14.48
CA PRO A 193 5.37 7.53 -14.84
C PRO A 193 6.43 7.50 -13.73
N GLY A 194 7.68 7.22 -14.08
CA GLY A 194 8.80 7.22 -13.13
C GLY A 194 9.22 5.84 -12.65
N VAL A 195 8.52 4.76 -13.00
CA VAL A 195 8.97 3.40 -12.74
C VAL A 195 10.06 2.97 -13.73
N GLU A 196 11.00 2.13 -13.30
CA GLU A 196 12.00 1.53 -14.18
C GLU A 196 11.45 0.33 -14.95
N VAL A 197 10.52 -0.39 -14.34
CA VAL A 197 9.80 -1.51 -14.95
C VAL A 197 8.39 -1.56 -14.43
N MET A 198 7.45 -1.95 -15.31
CA MET A 198 6.05 -2.17 -14.97
C MET A 198 5.73 -3.65 -15.15
N VAL A 199 5.16 -4.29 -14.15
CA VAL A 199 4.83 -5.72 -14.14
C VAL A 199 3.41 -5.93 -13.64
N ARG A 200 2.81 -7.08 -13.97
CA ARG A 200 1.44 -7.39 -13.55
C ARG A 200 1.38 -7.85 -12.09
N ASP A 201 2.32 -8.67 -11.70
CA ASP A 201 2.39 -9.31 -10.39
C ASP A 201 3.82 -9.83 -10.13
N PHE A 202 4.03 -10.51 -9.02
CA PHE A 202 5.35 -11.05 -8.64
C PHE A 202 5.75 -12.33 -9.38
N ARG A 203 4.88 -12.91 -10.23
CA ARG A 203 5.18 -14.03 -11.13
C ARG A 203 5.60 -13.57 -12.52
N ASP A 204 5.49 -12.27 -12.81
CA ASP A 204 5.82 -11.74 -14.13
C ASP A 204 7.31 -11.98 -14.45
N PRO A 205 7.64 -12.67 -15.56
CA PRO A 205 9.05 -12.93 -15.93
C PRO A 205 9.89 -11.66 -16.08
N ILE A 206 9.26 -10.57 -16.54
CA ILE A 206 9.92 -9.28 -16.72
C ILE A 206 10.53 -8.78 -15.40
N LEU A 207 9.84 -8.97 -14.26
CA LEU A 207 10.36 -8.62 -12.95
C LEU A 207 11.66 -9.38 -12.64
N HIS A 208 11.64 -10.69 -12.88
CA HIS A 208 12.78 -11.55 -12.57
C HIS A 208 13.98 -11.25 -13.47
N GLU A 209 13.74 -11.06 -14.77
CA GLU A 209 14.78 -10.67 -15.74
C GLU A 209 15.40 -9.31 -15.36
N TRP A 210 14.58 -8.34 -14.98
CA TRP A 210 15.04 -7.02 -14.55
C TRP A 210 15.87 -7.10 -13.27
N LEU A 211 15.45 -7.89 -12.27
CA LEU A 211 16.22 -8.09 -11.03
C LEU A 211 17.55 -8.82 -11.24
N GLU A 212 17.64 -9.69 -12.24
CA GLU A 212 18.89 -10.39 -12.59
C GLU A 212 19.90 -9.48 -13.32
N ALA A 213 19.39 -8.45 -14.01
CA ALA A 213 20.22 -7.52 -14.78
C ALA A 213 20.87 -6.40 -13.93
N ILE A 214 20.50 -6.27 -12.64
CA ILE A 214 20.97 -5.22 -11.72
C ILE A 214 21.88 -5.78 -10.57
#